data_2a3c512c64db74360351eda24b0402ad
#
_entry.id   2a3c512c64db74360351eda24b0402ad
#
_cell.length_a   1.000
_cell.length_b   1.000
_cell.length_c   1.000
_cell.angle_alpha   90.00
_cell.angle_beta   90.00
_cell.angle_gamma   90.00
#
_symmetry.space_group_name_H-M   'P 1'
#
loop_
_entity.id
_entity.type
_entity.pdbx_description
1 polymer ?
#
loop_
_entity_poly.entity_id
_entity_poly.type
_entity_poly.pdbx_seq_one_letter_code
_entity_poly.pdbx_strand_id
1 'polypeptide(L)'
;IDPAVTNKLSQDLSKDIPGSKLATEPVVKANAEGTGFEVVPGKDGFGADTQTLIAAANKVMETQQDQKSSLKVSAVKPLASQDMAQQMANAAAKLTENKVAIAAGEKTLTADQKAKVSFVKIPTISKTAKPEANQQAVGDWVNKNKEAVEVKKVDGKRYVNSAGKVLKTETEPKDGVTVSNGKELTQEISKNFAAGKDSAVSYETQVEKASIKDKTIADGAENLAYIAAPGEKWIDINLSNYSV
;
A
#
# COMPACT_ATOMS: atom_id res chain seq x y z
N ILE A 1 38.87 15.88 3.99
CA ILE A 1 37.60 16.24 3.32
C ILE A 1 36.77 14.96 3.17
N ASP A 2 35.47 15.02 3.48
CA ASP A 2 34.58 13.84 3.36
C ASP A 2 34.44 13.44 1.88
N PRO A 3 34.74 12.18 1.52
CA PRO A 3 34.61 11.69 0.15
C PRO A 3 33.20 11.81 -0.41
N ALA A 4 32.15 11.68 0.42
CA ALA A 4 30.77 11.82 -0.03
C ALA A 4 30.45 13.25 -0.47
N VAL A 5 30.96 14.25 0.27
CA VAL A 5 30.81 15.66 -0.08
C VAL A 5 31.56 15.97 -1.37
N THR A 6 32.77 15.44 -1.52
CA THR A 6 33.62 15.67 -2.72
C THR A 6 32.98 15.00 -3.95
N ASN A 7 32.46 13.78 -3.84
CA ASN A 7 31.78 13.12 -4.94
C ASN A 7 30.50 13.87 -5.36
N LYS A 8 29.72 14.35 -4.38
CA LYS A 8 28.54 15.17 -4.66
C LYS A 8 28.92 16.45 -5.40
N LEU A 9 29.93 17.15 -4.93
CA LEU A 9 30.43 18.37 -5.59
C LEU A 9 30.92 18.07 -7.03
N SER A 10 31.67 16.98 -7.22
CA SER A 10 32.10 16.52 -8.55
C SER A 10 30.90 16.28 -9.47
N GLN A 11 29.85 15.59 -9.02
CA GLN A 11 28.66 15.37 -9.83
C GLN A 11 27.92 16.67 -10.15
N ASP A 12 27.79 17.58 -9.16
CA ASP A 12 27.12 18.86 -9.38
C ASP A 12 27.86 19.72 -10.40
N LEU A 13 29.20 19.85 -10.29
CA LEU A 13 30.01 20.57 -11.25
C LEU A 13 30.03 19.91 -12.64
N SER A 14 29.95 18.61 -12.71
CA SER A 14 29.89 17.86 -13.97
C SER A 14 28.69 18.23 -14.84
N LYS A 15 27.60 18.72 -14.24
CA LYS A 15 26.39 19.12 -14.99
C LYS A 15 26.67 20.27 -15.95
N ASP A 16 27.62 21.13 -15.61
CA ASP A 16 27.97 22.32 -16.36
C ASP A 16 29.17 22.11 -17.34
N ILE A 17 29.75 20.89 -17.36
CA ILE A 17 30.86 20.54 -18.25
C ILE A 17 30.32 19.92 -19.55
N PRO A 18 30.58 20.54 -20.72
CA PRO A 18 30.16 19.96 -22.00
C PRO A 18 30.75 18.55 -22.23
N GLY A 19 29.91 17.60 -22.64
CA GLY A 19 30.32 16.21 -22.89
C GLY A 19 30.47 15.35 -21.65
N SER A 20 30.17 15.88 -20.46
CA SER A 20 30.10 15.09 -19.25
C SER A 20 28.90 14.11 -19.27
N LYS A 21 29.02 13.05 -18.49
CA LYS A 21 27.97 12.07 -18.25
C LYS A 21 27.90 11.79 -16.74
N LEU A 22 26.77 12.08 -16.13
CA LEU A 22 26.59 11.81 -14.70
C LEU A 22 26.73 10.32 -14.40
N ALA A 23 27.29 9.99 -13.25
CA ALA A 23 27.26 8.64 -12.72
C ALA A 23 25.82 8.22 -12.46
N THR A 24 25.53 6.94 -12.66
CA THR A 24 24.22 6.36 -12.34
C THR A 24 24.32 5.61 -11.02
N GLU A 25 23.48 5.98 -10.07
CA GLU A 25 23.47 5.33 -8.76
C GLU A 25 23.02 3.87 -8.86
N PRO A 26 23.55 2.96 -8.02
CA PRO A 26 22.99 1.61 -7.90
C PRO A 26 21.58 1.68 -7.31
N VAL A 27 20.73 0.75 -7.73
CA VAL A 27 19.32 0.68 -7.30
C VAL A 27 19.04 -0.68 -6.70
N VAL A 28 18.35 -0.70 -5.56
CA VAL A 28 17.76 -1.91 -4.98
C VAL A 28 16.28 -1.91 -5.31
N LYS A 29 15.79 -2.98 -5.89
CA LYS A 29 14.38 -3.17 -6.25
C LYS A 29 13.93 -4.60 -5.99
N ALA A 30 12.63 -4.84 -6.00
CA ALA A 30 12.11 -6.20 -5.97
C ALA A 30 12.59 -6.98 -7.22
N ASN A 31 12.91 -8.27 -7.04
CA ASN A 31 13.23 -9.16 -8.15
C ASN A 31 12.00 -9.41 -9.05
N ALA A 32 12.20 -10.03 -10.20
CA ALA A 32 11.13 -10.28 -11.19
C ALA A 32 9.97 -11.11 -10.61
N GLU A 33 10.24 -12.03 -9.70
CA GLU A 33 9.25 -12.87 -9.02
C GLU A 33 8.50 -12.13 -7.91
N GLY A 34 9.01 -10.97 -7.46
CA GLY A 34 8.47 -10.20 -6.33
C GLY A 34 8.68 -10.88 -4.97
N THR A 35 9.61 -11.82 -4.86
CA THR A 35 9.84 -12.63 -3.65
C THR A 35 11.11 -12.26 -2.89
N GLY A 36 11.90 -11.33 -3.42
CA GLY A 36 13.16 -10.86 -2.84
C GLY A 36 13.60 -9.55 -3.46
N PHE A 37 14.85 -9.18 -3.24
CA PHE A 37 15.44 -7.94 -3.75
C PHE A 37 16.63 -8.26 -4.65
N GLU A 38 16.80 -7.44 -5.67
CA GLU A 38 17.96 -7.46 -6.54
C GLU A 38 18.63 -6.08 -6.57
N VAL A 39 19.94 -6.09 -6.79
CA VAL A 39 20.73 -4.88 -6.94
C VAL A 39 21.03 -4.65 -8.42
N VAL A 40 20.57 -3.53 -8.96
CA VAL A 40 20.99 -3.05 -10.28
C VAL A 40 22.26 -2.24 -10.08
N PRO A 41 23.39 -2.61 -10.69
CA PRO A 41 24.65 -1.92 -10.51
C PRO A 41 24.57 -0.48 -10.99
N GLY A 42 25.23 0.41 -10.25
CA GLY A 42 25.52 1.76 -10.70
C GLY A 42 26.55 1.76 -11.84
N LYS A 43 26.68 2.89 -12.52
CA LYS A 43 27.67 3.08 -13.58
C LYS A 43 28.47 4.34 -13.34
N ASP A 44 29.77 4.28 -13.57
CA ASP A 44 30.61 5.45 -13.53
C ASP A 44 30.16 6.48 -14.56
N GLY A 45 30.24 7.73 -14.17
CA GLY A 45 30.08 8.87 -15.05
C GLY A 45 31.44 9.36 -15.59
N PHE A 46 31.40 10.49 -16.25
CA PHE A 46 32.59 11.23 -16.73
C PHE A 46 32.35 12.70 -16.48
N GLY A 47 33.24 13.35 -15.73
CA GLY A 47 33.03 14.72 -15.30
C GLY A 47 34.18 15.27 -14.44
N ALA A 48 33.89 16.22 -13.57
CA ALA A 48 34.87 16.90 -12.73
C ALA A 48 35.64 15.90 -11.84
N ASP A 49 36.95 15.88 -11.96
CA ASP A 49 37.82 14.95 -11.22
C ASP A 49 37.86 15.27 -9.74
N THR A 50 37.53 14.27 -8.92
CA THR A 50 37.43 14.40 -7.46
C THR A 50 38.79 14.70 -6.81
N GLN A 51 39.89 14.18 -7.34
CA GLN A 51 41.22 14.43 -6.79
C GLN A 51 41.63 15.87 -7.01
N THR A 52 41.37 16.43 -8.20
CA THR A 52 41.58 17.84 -8.50
C THR A 52 40.78 18.76 -7.58
N LEU A 53 39.52 18.39 -7.27
CA LEU A 53 38.68 19.12 -6.32
C LEU A 53 39.21 19.07 -4.90
N ILE A 54 39.66 17.89 -4.43
CA ILE A 54 40.27 17.72 -3.11
C ILE A 54 41.56 18.57 -3.00
N ALA A 55 42.42 18.53 -4.03
CA ALA A 55 43.66 19.30 -4.02
C ALA A 55 43.39 20.81 -3.98
N ALA A 56 42.39 21.27 -4.74
CA ALA A 56 42.00 22.69 -4.73
C ALA A 56 41.43 23.11 -3.38
N ALA A 57 40.58 22.30 -2.80
CA ALA A 57 39.98 22.56 -1.48
C ALA A 57 41.02 22.57 -0.35
N ASN A 58 41.98 21.63 -0.34
CA ASN A 58 43.07 21.61 0.62
C ASN A 58 43.91 22.89 0.52
N LYS A 59 44.23 23.35 -0.71
CA LYS A 59 44.99 24.58 -0.93
C LYS A 59 44.27 25.83 -0.41
N VAL A 60 42.94 25.92 -0.59
CA VAL A 60 42.12 26.99 0.02
C VAL A 60 42.19 26.95 1.55
N MET A 61 42.08 25.75 2.15
CA MET A 61 42.19 25.62 3.60
C MET A 61 43.55 25.97 4.16
N GLU A 62 44.63 25.67 3.44
CA GLU A 62 46.01 26.00 3.83
C GLU A 62 46.32 27.48 3.72
N THR A 63 45.87 28.09 2.62
CA THR A 63 46.23 29.48 2.30
C THR A 63 45.20 30.50 2.80
N GLN A 64 43.97 30.06 3.12
CA GLN A 64 42.82 30.89 3.47
C GLN A 64 42.52 31.99 2.41
N GLN A 65 42.85 31.71 1.16
CA GLN A 65 42.66 32.62 0.03
C GLN A 65 41.89 31.94 -1.10
N ASP A 66 41.15 32.70 -1.86
CA ASP A 66 40.46 32.21 -3.06
C ASP A 66 41.47 31.63 -4.04
N GLN A 67 41.17 30.45 -4.56
CA GLN A 67 41.99 29.71 -5.49
C GLN A 67 41.26 29.52 -6.83
N LYS A 68 41.95 29.79 -7.90
CA LYS A 68 41.54 29.36 -9.26
C LYS A 68 42.27 28.07 -9.59
N SER A 69 41.52 27.03 -9.93
CA SER A 69 42.08 25.73 -10.33
C SER A 69 41.44 25.28 -11.63
N SER A 70 42.26 24.70 -12.53
CA SER A 70 41.74 24.04 -13.73
C SER A 70 41.19 22.70 -13.36
N LEU A 71 39.88 22.45 -13.60
CA LEU A 71 39.26 21.17 -13.39
C LEU A 71 39.73 20.19 -14.46
N LYS A 72 40.25 19.06 -14.04
CA LYS A 72 40.43 17.88 -14.90
C LYS A 72 39.10 17.14 -15.01
N VAL A 73 38.91 16.44 -16.09
CA VAL A 73 37.78 15.59 -16.35
C VAL A 73 38.21 14.14 -16.29
N SER A 74 37.54 13.32 -15.51
CA SER A 74 37.88 11.90 -15.33
C SER A 74 36.60 11.08 -15.06
N ALA A 75 36.77 9.77 -14.83
CA ALA A 75 35.67 8.93 -14.38
C ALA A 75 35.18 9.35 -12.97
N VAL A 76 33.89 9.57 -12.82
CA VAL A 76 33.23 9.96 -11.57
C VAL A 76 32.39 8.79 -11.07
N LYS A 77 32.66 8.36 -9.85
CA LYS A 77 31.94 7.26 -9.23
C LYS A 77 30.53 7.67 -8.77
N PRO A 78 29.57 6.74 -8.72
CA PRO A 78 28.32 6.92 -8.00
C PRO A 78 28.57 7.34 -6.55
N LEU A 79 27.62 8.06 -5.94
CA LEU A 79 27.68 8.44 -4.51
C LEU A 79 27.52 7.21 -3.61
N ALA A 80 26.63 6.30 -3.98
CA ALA A 80 26.48 5.01 -3.33
C ALA A 80 27.35 3.96 -3.99
N SER A 81 28.09 3.19 -3.19
CA SER A 81 28.86 2.05 -3.70
C SER A 81 27.94 0.84 -3.93
N GLN A 82 28.42 -0.11 -4.74
CA GLN A 82 27.78 -1.40 -4.93
C GLN A 82 27.59 -2.16 -3.61
N ASP A 83 28.59 -2.09 -2.71
CA ASP A 83 28.51 -2.74 -1.39
C ASP A 83 27.42 -2.12 -0.53
N MET A 84 27.24 -0.80 -0.56
CA MET A 84 26.14 -0.14 0.15
C MET A 84 24.77 -0.59 -0.38
N ALA A 85 24.63 -0.74 -1.69
CA ALA A 85 23.42 -1.26 -2.29
C ALA A 85 23.16 -2.73 -1.89
N GLN A 86 24.20 -3.56 -1.86
CA GLN A 86 24.08 -4.95 -1.40
C GLN A 86 23.69 -5.03 0.08
N GLN A 87 24.28 -4.19 0.94
CA GLN A 87 23.89 -4.11 2.36
C GLN A 87 22.43 -3.67 2.51
N MET A 88 21.98 -2.72 1.73
CA MET A 88 20.57 -2.29 1.71
C MET A 88 19.65 -3.44 1.29
N ALA A 89 19.99 -4.18 0.22
CA ALA A 89 19.23 -5.34 -0.24
C ALA A 89 19.15 -6.43 0.84
N ASN A 90 20.26 -6.74 1.50
CA ASN A 90 20.31 -7.72 2.59
C ASN A 90 19.47 -7.27 3.80
N ALA A 91 19.54 -5.99 4.17
CA ALA A 91 18.71 -5.42 5.24
C ALA A 91 17.23 -5.46 4.89
N ALA A 92 16.86 -5.17 3.64
CA ALA A 92 15.50 -5.27 3.14
C ALA A 92 14.98 -6.73 3.17
N ALA A 93 15.79 -7.68 2.71
CA ALA A 93 15.44 -9.09 2.75
C ALA A 93 15.19 -9.57 4.19
N LYS A 94 16.02 -9.15 5.14
CA LYS A 94 15.86 -9.50 6.56
C LYS A 94 14.53 -9.02 7.15
N LEU A 95 14.00 -7.87 6.75
CA LEU A 95 12.67 -7.41 7.18
C LEU A 95 11.57 -8.38 6.72
N THR A 96 11.73 -9.01 5.56
CA THR A 96 10.73 -9.95 5.03
C THR A 96 10.74 -11.33 5.69
N GLU A 97 11.70 -11.62 6.56
CA GLU A 97 11.72 -12.86 7.35
C GLU A 97 10.65 -12.86 8.45
N ASN A 98 10.28 -11.66 8.93
CA ASN A 98 9.29 -11.52 10.00
C ASN A 98 7.91 -12.01 9.55
N LYS A 99 7.17 -12.61 10.50
CA LYS A 99 5.80 -13.05 10.30
C LYS A 99 4.85 -11.86 10.47
N VAL A 100 3.93 -11.71 9.51
CA VAL A 100 2.84 -10.71 9.59
C VAL A 100 1.52 -11.46 9.44
N ALA A 101 0.68 -11.40 10.47
CA ALA A 101 -0.60 -12.10 10.51
C ALA A 101 -1.69 -11.24 11.14
N ILE A 102 -2.91 -11.35 10.62
CA ILE A 102 -4.13 -10.74 11.16
C ILE A 102 -5.13 -11.84 11.47
N ALA A 103 -5.60 -11.90 12.71
CA ALA A 103 -6.71 -12.76 13.08
C ALA A 103 -8.05 -12.13 12.61
N ALA A 104 -8.88 -12.94 11.97
CA ALA A 104 -10.15 -12.58 11.37
C ALA A 104 -11.23 -13.57 11.84
N GLY A 105 -11.70 -13.44 13.08
CA GLY A 105 -12.50 -14.46 13.76
C GLY A 105 -11.67 -15.74 13.95
N GLU A 106 -12.17 -16.87 13.46
CA GLU A 106 -11.49 -18.18 13.55
C GLU A 106 -10.36 -18.33 12.50
N LYS A 107 -10.25 -17.43 11.53
CA LYS A 107 -9.25 -17.49 10.48
C LYS A 107 -8.04 -16.61 10.80
N THR A 108 -6.87 -17.02 10.35
CA THR A 108 -5.64 -16.20 10.39
C THR A 108 -5.18 -15.93 8.97
N LEU A 109 -5.07 -14.67 8.62
CA LEU A 109 -4.61 -14.17 7.32
C LEU A 109 -3.13 -13.80 7.46
N THR A 110 -2.26 -14.52 6.76
CA THR A 110 -0.81 -14.32 6.83
C THR A 110 -0.30 -13.69 5.54
N ALA A 111 0.54 -12.68 5.65
CA ALA A 111 1.20 -12.08 4.51
C ALA A 111 2.19 -13.08 3.89
N ASP A 112 2.03 -13.35 2.61
CA ASP A 112 2.98 -14.13 1.83
C ASP A 112 4.27 -13.35 1.55
N GLN A 113 5.24 -13.99 0.92
CA GLN A 113 6.53 -13.37 0.65
C GLN A 113 6.40 -12.16 -0.29
N LYS A 114 5.50 -12.22 -1.28
CA LYS A 114 5.27 -11.09 -2.21
C LYS A 114 4.70 -9.87 -1.49
N ALA A 115 3.73 -10.09 -0.63
CA ALA A 115 3.18 -9.01 0.20
C ALA A 115 4.28 -8.39 1.08
N LYS A 116 5.09 -9.22 1.76
CA LYS A 116 6.18 -8.73 2.64
C LYS A 116 7.26 -7.95 1.87
N VAL A 117 7.60 -8.36 0.65
CA VAL A 117 8.50 -7.58 -0.23
C VAL A 117 7.90 -6.22 -0.58
N SER A 118 6.59 -6.15 -0.87
CA SER A 118 5.91 -4.87 -1.14
C SER A 118 5.85 -3.95 0.08
N PHE A 119 5.91 -4.50 1.30
CA PHE A 119 5.94 -3.73 2.55
C PHE A 119 7.27 -3.01 2.78
N VAL A 120 8.29 -3.28 1.98
CA VAL A 120 9.59 -2.60 2.08
C VAL A 120 9.64 -1.42 1.14
N LYS A 121 10.03 -0.27 1.67
CA LYS A 121 10.39 0.94 0.92
C LYS A 121 11.90 1.13 0.99
N ILE A 122 12.55 1.20 -0.15
CA ILE A 122 13.98 1.46 -0.25
C ILE A 122 14.18 2.99 -0.39
N PRO A 123 14.82 3.65 0.58
CA PRO A 123 15.19 5.06 0.47
C PRO A 123 16.41 5.24 -0.45
N THR A 124 16.81 6.49 -0.68
CA THR A 124 18.10 6.79 -1.34
C THR A 124 19.24 6.14 -0.57
N ILE A 125 20.04 5.34 -1.28
CA ILE A 125 21.12 4.54 -0.68
C ILE A 125 22.22 5.49 -0.16
N SER A 126 22.56 5.34 1.11
CA SER A 126 23.64 6.06 1.80
C SER A 126 24.19 5.20 2.95
N LYS A 127 25.30 5.64 3.56
CA LYS A 127 25.93 4.91 4.70
C LYS A 127 24.99 4.71 5.90
N THR A 128 24.04 5.61 6.10
CA THR A 128 23.14 5.61 7.27
C THR A 128 21.73 5.21 6.92
N ALA A 129 21.38 5.13 5.63
CA ALA A 129 20.05 4.76 5.17
C ALA A 129 19.72 3.31 5.55
N LYS A 130 18.48 3.09 5.94
CA LYS A 130 17.91 1.76 6.23
C LYS A 130 16.62 1.58 5.46
N PRO A 131 16.24 0.36 5.11
CA PRO A 131 14.94 0.12 4.51
C PRO A 131 13.83 0.53 5.49
N GLU A 132 12.76 1.08 4.95
CA GLU A 132 11.60 1.58 5.69
C GLU A 132 10.37 0.70 5.43
N ALA A 133 9.35 0.79 6.30
CA ALA A 133 8.05 0.19 5.98
C ALA A 133 7.32 1.06 4.96
N ASN A 134 6.80 0.41 3.92
CA ASN A 134 5.87 1.00 2.97
C ASN A 134 4.45 0.96 3.55
N GLN A 135 4.10 1.98 4.32
CA GLN A 135 2.81 2.06 5.00
C GLN A 135 1.61 1.96 4.04
N GLN A 136 1.75 2.47 2.81
CA GLN A 136 0.70 2.34 1.79
C GLN A 136 0.47 0.87 1.42
N ALA A 137 1.52 0.13 1.11
CA ALA A 137 1.41 -1.28 0.74
C ALA A 137 0.87 -2.15 1.90
N VAL A 138 1.27 -1.85 3.14
CA VAL A 138 0.70 -2.50 4.33
C VAL A 138 -0.79 -2.18 4.44
N GLY A 139 -1.19 -0.92 4.25
CA GLY A 139 -2.59 -0.49 4.28
C GLY A 139 -3.44 -1.17 3.20
N ASP A 140 -2.92 -1.27 1.98
CA ASP A 140 -3.59 -1.94 0.87
C ASP A 140 -3.80 -3.43 1.18
N TRP A 141 -2.79 -4.09 1.77
CA TRP A 141 -2.90 -5.49 2.20
C TRP A 141 -3.92 -5.66 3.33
N VAL A 142 -3.91 -4.79 4.35
CA VAL A 142 -4.92 -4.78 5.43
C VAL A 142 -6.31 -4.58 4.84
N ASN A 143 -6.51 -3.61 3.95
CA ASN A 143 -7.80 -3.31 3.33
C ASN A 143 -8.31 -4.45 2.45
N LYS A 144 -7.44 -5.08 1.66
CA LYS A 144 -7.81 -6.24 0.85
C LYS A 144 -8.27 -7.41 1.71
N ASN A 145 -7.62 -7.62 2.85
CA ASN A 145 -7.95 -8.75 3.73
C ASN A 145 -9.20 -8.49 4.57
N LYS A 146 -9.57 -7.24 4.88
CA LYS A 146 -10.82 -6.96 5.59
C LYS A 146 -12.06 -7.34 4.79
N GLU A 147 -12.00 -7.33 3.45
CA GLU A 147 -13.10 -7.76 2.58
C GLU A 147 -13.53 -9.22 2.83
N ALA A 148 -12.61 -10.05 3.33
CA ALA A 148 -12.92 -11.44 3.71
C ALA A 148 -13.72 -11.55 5.01
N VAL A 149 -13.81 -10.47 5.80
CA VAL A 149 -14.47 -10.40 7.11
C VAL A 149 -15.73 -9.55 7.03
N GLU A 150 -15.69 -8.48 6.24
CA GLU A 150 -16.81 -7.55 6.09
C GLU A 150 -17.98 -8.21 5.37
N VAL A 151 -19.17 -7.94 5.88
CA VAL A 151 -20.43 -8.39 5.31
C VAL A 151 -21.30 -7.16 5.05
N LYS A 152 -21.75 -7.00 3.81
CA LYS A 152 -22.64 -5.89 3.48
C LYS A 152 -24.02 -6.11 4.13
N LYS A 153 -24.49 -5.08 4.84
CA LYS A 153 -25.84 -5.05 5.38
C LYS A 153 -26.88 -5.11 4.27
N VAL A 154 -27.91 -5.89 4.48
CA VAL A 154 -29.11 -5.94 3.62
C VAL A 154 -30.34 -5.68 4.47
N ASP A 155 -31.01 -4.56 4.24
CA ASP A 155 -32.28 -4.27 4.91
C ASP A 155 -33.39 -5.16 4.34
N GLY A 156 -34.20 -5.72 5.24
CA GLY A 156 -35.34 -6.54 4.89
C GLY A 156 -36.48 -5.73 4.31
N LYS A 157 -37.25 -6.34 3.43
CA LYS A 157 -38.52 -5.80 2.91
C LYS A 157 -39.58 -6.86 3.05
N ARG A 158 -40.73 -6.49 3.64
CA ARG A 158 -41.88 -7.37 3.82
C ARG A 158 -43.16 -6.69 3.35
N TYR A 159 -44.02 -7.47 2.82
CA TYR A 159 -45.42 -7.10 2.58
C TYR A 159 -46.26 -7.54 3.78
N VAL A 160 -47.01 -6.61 4.35
CA VAL A 160 -47.88 -6.83 5.49
C VAL A 160 -49.30 -6.37 5.14
N ASN A 161 -50.32 -6.99 5.76
CA ASN A 161 -51.69 -6.50 5.65
C ASN A 161 -51.97 -5.36 6.66
N SER A 162 -53.17 -4.80 6.62
CA SER A 162 -53.59 -3.73 7.53
C SER A 162 -53.61 -4.13 9.01
N ALA A 163 -53.64 -5.42 9.33
CA ALA A 163 -53.49 -5.93 10.68
C ALA A 163 -52.05 -6.22 11.10
N GLY A 164 -51.06 -5.90 10.25
CA GLY A 164 -49.62 -6.13 10.52
C GLY A 164 -49.18 -7.59 10.31
N LYS A 165 -50.06 -8.47 9.76
CA LYS A 165 -49.66 -9.85 9.44
C LYS A 165 -48.73 -9.85 8.23
N VAL A 166 -47.57 -10.51 8.33
CA VAL A 166 -46.64 -10.68 7.22
C VAL A 166 -47.27 -11.62 6.19
N LEU A 167 -47.43 -11.11 4.96
CA LEU A 167 -47.94 -11.85 3.82
C LEU A 167 -46.81 -12.48 3.02
N LYS A 168 -45.71 -11.71 2.82
CA LYS A 168 -44.52 -12.16 2.06
C LYS A 168 -43.29 -11.42 2.52
N THR A 169 -42.17 -12.10 2.61
CA THR A 169 -40.83 -11.47 2.72
C THR A 169 -40.23 -11.36 1.31
N GLU A 170 -40.04 -10.14 0.84
CA GLU A 170 -39.42 -9.86 -0.45
C GLU A 170 -37.90 -9.94 -0.36
N THR A 171 -37.33 -9.41 0.73
CA THR A 171 -35.91 -9.42 1.01
C THR A 171 -35.68 -9.80 2.47
N GLU A 172 -34.95 -10.89 2.69
CA GLU A 172 -34.53 -11.27 4.06
C GLU A 172 -33.49 -10.29 4.60
N PRO A 173 -33.65 -9.81 5.84
CA PRO A 173 -32.67 -8.93 6.46
C PRO A 173 -31.39 -9.70 6.75
N LYS A 174 -30.24 -9.06 6.52
CA LYS A 174 -28.93 -9.60 6.85
C LYS A 174 -28.11 -8.50 7.52
N ASP A 175 -27.65 -8.75 8.74
CA ASP A 175 -26.78 -7.83 9.45
C ASP A 175 -25.48 -7.63 8.68
N GLY A 176 -24.99 -6.42 8.66
CA GLY A 176 -23.67 -6.05 8.15
C GLY A 176 -22.60 -6.29 9.21
N VAL A 177 -21.38 -6.51 8.75
CA VAL A 177 -20.17 -6.56 9.60
C VAL A 177 -19.14 -5.65 8.97
N THR A 178 -18.62 -4.71 9.73
CA THR A 178 -17.58 -3.78 9.29
C THR A 178 -16.35 -3.88 10.19
N VAL A 179 -15.17 -3.65 9.62
CA VAL A 179 -13.91 -3.59 10.39
C VAL A 179 -13.70 -2.15 10.85
N SER A 180 -13.48 -1.95 12.15
CA SER A 180 -13.34 -0.63 12.76
C SER A 180 -11.90 -0.16 12.93
N ASN A 181 -10.93 -1.08 13.07
CA ASN A 181 -9.54 -0.78 13.45
C ASN A 181 -8.50 -0.92 12.32
N GLY A 182 -8.90 -0.92 11.05
CA GLY A 182 -7.99 -1.15 9.93
C GLY A 182 -6.82 -0.16 9.81
N LYS A 183 -7.03 1.10 10.20
CA LYS A 183 -5.98 2.13 10.20
C LYS A 183 -4.95 1.90 11.31
N GLU A 184 -5.41 1.57 12.50
CA GLU A 184 -4.59 1.24 13.66
C GLU A 184 -3.71 0.01 13.38
N LEU A 185 -4.29 -1.04 12.78
CA LEU A 185 -3.55 -2.23 12.36
C LEU A 185 -2.48 -1.91 11.33
N THR A 186 -2.78 -1.04 10.35
CA THR A 186 -1.79 -0.60 9.36
C THR A 186 -0.59 0.06 10.02
N GLN A 187 -0.84 0.92 11.01
CA GLN A 187 0.23 1.62 11.74
C GLN A 187 1.05 0.65 12.61
N GLU A 188 0.39 -0.24 13.33
CA GLU A 188 1.04 -1.22 14.18
C GLU A 188 1.91 -2.20 13.39
N ILE A 189 1.35 -2.80 12.32
CA ILE A 189 2.08 -3.69 11.42
C ILE A 189 3.29 -2.96 10.82
N SER A 190 3.11 -1.74 10.31
CA SER A 190 4.20 -0.96 9.71
C SER A 190 5.32 -0.68 10.71
N LYS A 191 4.97 -0.32 11.95
CA LYS A 191 5.93 -0.08 13.03
C LYS A 191 6.71 -1.34 13.40
N ASN A 192 6.03 -2.46 13.60
CA ASN A 192 6.66 -3.72 13.95
C ASN A 192 7.54 -4.23 12.80
N PHE A 193 7.05 -4.17 11.56
CA PHE A 193 7.78 -4.57 10.36
C PHE A 193 9.07 -3.76 10.20
N ALA A 194 9.02 -2.43 10.32
CA ALA A 194 10.20 -1.57 10.26
C ALA A 194 11.21 -1.87 11.39
N ALA A 195 10.72 -2.32 12.54
CA ALA A 195 11.56 -2.72 13.69
C ALA A 195 12.11 -4.15 13.57
N GLY A 196 11.80 -4.88 12.49
CA GLY A 196 12.21 -6.28 12.31
C GLY A 196 11.54 -7.22 13.32
N LYS A 197 10.27 -6.99 13.66
CA LYS A 197 9.49 -7.78 14.61
C LYS A 197 8.30 -8.44 13.94
N ASP A 198 7.92 -9.60 14.43
CA ASP A 198 6.67 -10.26 14.05
C ASP A 198 5.47 -9.40 14.44
N SER A 199 4.42 -9.48 13.64
CA SER A 199 3.13 -8.86 13.91
C SER A 199 2.04 -9.92 13.94
N ALA A 200 1.34 -10.02 15.06
CA ALA A 200 0.15 -10.84 15.23
C ALA A 200 -0.95 -9.93 15.80
N VAL A 201 -1.81 -9.45 14.95
CA VAL A 201 -2.87 -8.47 15.28
C VAL A 201 -4.25 -9.06 14.95
N SER A 202 -5.33 -8.39 15.36
CA SER A 202 -6.69 -8.89 15.15
C SER A 202 -7.59 -7.78 14.62
N TYR A 203 -8.48 -8.11 13.66
CA TYR A 203 -9.56 -7.21 13.28
C TYR A 203 -10.56 -7.07 14.43
N GLU A 204 -10.94 -5.84 14.69
CA GLU A 204 -12.11 -5.50 15.50
C GLU A 204 -13.28 -5.26 14.57
N THR A 205 -14.40 -5.96 14.82
CA THR A 205 -15.59 -5.87 13.98
C THR A 205 -16.76 -5.25 14.71
N GLN A 206 -17.56 -4.51 13.97
CA GLN A 206 -18.83 -3.94 14.43
C GLN A 206 -19.96 -4.52 13.60
N VAL A 207 -21.06 -4.89 14.28
CA VAL A 207 -22.26 -5.37 13.63
C VAL A 207 -23.21 -4.21 13.36
N GLU A 208 -23.55 -4.00 12.09
CA GLU A 208 -24.61 -3.09 11.69
C GLU A 208 -25.92 -3.85 11.58
N LYS A 209 -26.86 -3.59 12.49
CA LYS A 209 -28.16 -4.25 12.46
C LYS A 209 -28.96 -3.88 11.22
N ALA A 210 -29.47 -4.90 10.52
CA ALA A 210 -30.40 -4.72 9.42
C ALA A 210 -31.74 -4.20 9.94
N SER A 211 -32.32 -3.26 9.24
CA SER A 211 -33.69 -2.79 9.46
C SER A 211 -34.67 -3.62 8.62
N ILE A 212 -35.94 -3.61 9.00
CA ILE A 212 -37.01 -4.22 8.22
C ILE A 212 -37.98 -3.12 7.83
N LYS A 213 -38.26 -3.00 6.54
CA LYS A 213 -39.24 -2.09 5.98
C LYS A 213 -40.49 -2.85 5.59
N ASP A 214 -41.61 -2.56 6.28
CA ASP A 214 -42.91 -3.14 5.99
C ASP A 214 -43.65 -2.24 4.99
N LYS A 215 -44.19 -2.83 3.93
CA LYS A 215 -45.09 -2.18 2.99
C LYS A 215 -46.47 -2.80 3.19
N THR A 216 -47.46 -1.99 3.59
CA THR A 216 -48.86 -2.45 3.76
C THR A 216 -49.52 -2.59 2.39
N ILE A 217 -50.08 -3.76 2.12
CA ILE A 217 -50.73 -4.12 0.87
C ILE A 217 -52.09 -4.76 1.16
N ALA A 218 -52.89 -4.93 0.12
CA ALA A 218 -54.14 -5.68 0.21
C ALA A 218 -53.85 -7.20 0.39
N ASP A 219 -54.70 -7.89 1.14
CA ASP A 219 -54.60 -9.35 1.27
C ASP A 219 -54.72 -10.01 -0.11
N GLY A 220 -53.84 -10.95 -0.42
CA GLY A 220 -53.76 -11.65 -1.70
C GLY A 220 -53.00 -10.92 -2.82
N ALA A 221 -52.62 -9.65 -2.63
CA ALA A 221 -51.85 -8.89 -3.62
C ALA A 221 -50.34 -9.23 -3.66
N GLU A 222 -49.82 -9.94 -2.66
CA GLU A 222 -48.40 -10.25 -2.51
C GLU A 222 -47.81 -11.13 -3.62
N ASN A 223 -48.63 -11.82 -4.38
CA ASN A 223 -48.22 -12.72 -5.45
C ASN A 223 -48.66 -12.24 -6.84
N LEU A 224 -49.28 -11.06 -6.93
CA LEU A 224 -49.74 -10.49 -8.17
C LEU A 224 -48.68 -9.58 -8.80
N ALA A 225 -48.81 -9.35 -10.11
CA ALA A 225 -47.93 -8.43 -10.86
C ALA A 225 -48.05 -6.99 -10.34
N TYR A 226 -49.25 -6.61 -9.90
CA TYR A 226 -49.51 -5.32 -9.26
C TYR A 226 -49.76 -5.50 -7.77
N ILE A 227 -48.94 -4.82 -6.96
CA ILE A 227 -49.00 -4.86 -5.50
C ILE A 227 -49.93 -3.75 -5.00
N ALA A 228 -51.23 -4.06 -4.95
CA ALA A 228 -52.30 -3.13 -4.57
C ALA A 228 -52.20 -2.69 -3.10
N ALA A 229 -52.46 -1.43 -2.81
CA ALA A 229 -52.60 -0.90 -1.46
C ALA A 229 -53.94 -1.32 -0.83
N PRO A 230 -54.07 -1.34 0.50
CA PRO A 230 -55.35 -1.61 1.17
C PRO A 230 -56.41 -0.64 0.71
N GLY A 231 -57.60 -1.19 0.31
CA GLY A 231 -58.71 -0.39 -0.18
C GLY A 231 -58.58 0.12 -1.63
N GLU A 232 -57.49 -0.12 -2.30
CA GLU A 232 -57.32 0.17 -3.71
C GLU A 232 -58.14 -0.80 -4.56
N LYS A 233 -58.86 -0.28 -5.55
CA LYS A 233 -59.59 -1.11 -6.52
C LYS A 233 -58.64 -1.48 -7.65
N TRP A 234 -58.48 -2.76 -7.91
CA TRP A 234 -57.62 -3.31 -8.95
C TRP A 234 -58.21 -4.53 -9.59
N ILE A 235 -57.80 -4.83 -10.80
CA ILE A 235 -58.25 -6.02 -11.55
C ILE A 235 -56.95 -6.73 -12.02
N ASP A 236 -56.85 -8.01 -11.70
CA ASP A 236 -55.78 -8.85 -12.25
C ASP A 236 -56.39 -9.76 -13.35
N ILE A 237 -55.80 -9.72 -14.54
CA ILE A 237 -56.23 -10.50 -15.69
C ILE A 237 -55.13 -11.52 -16.02
N ASN A 238 -55.43 -12.77 -15.79
CA ASN A 238 -54.54 -13.86 -16.16
C ASN A 238 -54.82 -14.33 -17.59
N LEU A 239 -53.96 -13.88 -18.52
CA LEU A 239 -54.13 -14.22 -19.94
C LEU A 239 -53.79 -15.68 -20.30
N SER A 240 -53.12 -16.41 -19.40
CA SER A 240 -52.75 -17.80 -19.64
C SER A 240 -53.95 -18.76 -19.41
N ASN A 241 -54.88 -18.41 -18.54
CA ASN A 241 -56.06 -19.22 -18.24
C ASN A 241 -57.41 -18.49 -18.40
N TYR A 242 -57.35 -17.27 -18.98
CA TYR A 242 -58.54 -16.42 -19.23
C TYR A 242 -59.38 -16.15 -17.98
N SER A 243 -58.71 -16.02 -16.81
CA SER A 243 -59.38 -15.66 -15.55
C SER A 243 -59.16 -14.17 -15.23
N VAL A 244 -60.14 -13.61 -14.49
CA VAL A 244 -60.12 -12.23 -13.99
C VAL A 244 -60.19 -12.24 -12.49
#